data_9842f84bd87cd45ca70fc6660b2c69d9
#
_entry.id   9842f84bd87cd45ca70fc6660b2c69d9
#
_cell.length_a   1.000
_cell.length_b   1.000
_cell.length_c   1.000
_cell.angle_alpha   90.00
_cell.angle_beta   90.00
_cell.angle_gamma   90.00
#
_symmetry.space_group_name_H-M   'P 1'
#
loop_
_entity.id
_entity.type
_entity.pdbx_description
1 polymer ?
#
loop_
_entity_poly.entity_id
_entity_poly.type
_entity_poly.pdbx_seq_one_letter_code
_entity_poly.pdbx_strand_id
1 'polypeptide(L)'
;MAMNLVKLPTGKPNLQLRVSKGHYATSHSHINYYIDVTLTKFRLSKARAAAAELVREYKSTTIVDTILCLDGTEVIGARMASELTKAGYTNMNAHQTIYVVTPEHTTGSQLLFRENTAPMIAGKHVLVLAASVTTGFTVQGAVEAIRYYGGDPVGIASIFASVKECAGYPVASIFYTHDLPDYETYDSHSCPWCRQGKRIDALVNSFGYSSL
;
A
#
# COMPACT_ATOMS: atom_id res chain seq x y z
N MET A 1 -23.70 9.44 9.37
CA MET A 1 -23.15 9.17 10.72
C MET A 1 -21.64 9.02 10.63
N ALA A 2 -20.88 9.51 11.64
CA ALA A 2 -19.44 9.26 11.65
C ALA A 2 -19.18 7.77 11.88
N MET A 3 -18.25 7.18 11.10
CA MET A 3 -17.86 5.78 11.22
C MET A 3 -17.22 5.50 12.58
N ASN A 4 -17.65 4.45 13.26
CA ASN A 4 -17.09 4.07 14.56
C ASN A 4 -15.76 3.29 14.34
N LEU A 5 -14.63 3.99 14.48
CA LEU A 5 -13.30 3.42 14.31
C LEU A 5 -12.76 2.89 15.64
N VAL A 6 -12.51 1.60 15.67
CA VAL A 6 -11.87 0.89 16.79
C VAL A 6 -10.38 0.73 16.51
N LYS A 7 -9.55 0.87 17.54
CA LYS A 7 -8.11 0.61 17.48
C LYS A 7 -7.85 -0.81 17.93
N LEU A 8 -7.26 -1.62 17.06
CA LEU A 8 -6.82 -2.95 17.41
C LEU A 8 -5.39 -2.93 17.94
N PRO A 9 -5.08 -3.69 19.01
CA PRO A 9 -3.72 -3.85 19.49
C PRO A 9 -2.92 -4.68 18.47
N THR A 10 -1.73 -4.23 18.13
CA THR A 10 -0.94 -4.87 17.05
C THR A 10 0.41 -5.39 17.51
N GLY A 11 0.77 -5.22 18.79
CA GLY A 11 2.12 -5.55 19.28
C GLY A 11 3.26 -4.73 18.67
N LYS A 12 2.98 -3.84 17.70
CA LYS A 12 3.98 -2.98 17.02
C LYS A 12 4.02 -1.60 17.65
N PRO A 13 5.17 -1.15 18.15
CA PRO A 13 5.30 0.18 18.77
C PRO A 13 4.86 1.30 17.81
N ASN A 14 4.01 2.19 18.28
CA ASN A 14 3.53 3.35 17.54
C ASN A 14 2.68 3.08 16.29
N LEU A 15 2.38 1.81 15.97
CA LEU A 15 1.52 1.41 14.87
C LEU A 15 0.24 0.78 15.44
N GLN A 16 -0.90 1.28 14.99
CA GLN A 16 -2.22 0.80 15.40
C GLN A 16 -3.06 0.58 14.16
N LEU A 17 -3.71 -0.57 14.11
CA LEU A 17 -4.69 -0.85 13.08
C LEU A 17 -6.03 -0.22 13.50
N ARG A 18 -6.51 0.74 12.72
CA ARG A 18 -7.80 1.42 12.96
C ARG A 18 -8.82 0.87 11.99
N VAL A 19 -9.88 0.32 12.51
CA VAL A 19 -10.86 -0.40 11.70
C VAL A 19 -12.29 -0.08 12.10
N SER A 20 -13.21 -0.24 11.16
CA SER A 20 -14.65 -0.31 11.43
C SER A 20 -15.21 -1.58 10.81
N LYS A 21 -16.01 -2.34 11.57
CA LYS A 21 -16.69 -3.53 11.06
C LYS A 21 -18.04 -3.14 10.45
N GLY A 22 -18.35 -3.64 9.26
CA GLY A 22 -19.54 -3.27 8.51
C GLY A 22 -19.67 -4.01 7.19
N HIS A 23 -20.43 -3.47 6.25
CA HIS A 23 -20.52 -3.92 4.87
C HIS A 23 -20.06 -2.77 3.96
N TYR A 24 -18.86 -2.86 3.43
CA TYR A 24 -18.22 -1.80 2.66
C TYR A 24 -18.00 -2.24 1.21
N ALA A 25 -18.19 -1.32 0.28
CA ALA A 25 -17.89 -1.54 -1.13
C ALA A 25 -16.62 -0.79 -1.54
N THR A 26 -15.71 -1.52 -2.18
CA THR A 26 -14.58 -0.97 -2.92
C THR A 26 -14.91 -0.93 -4.41
N SER A 27 -13.99 -0.49 -5.27
CA SER A 27 -14.15 -0.54 -6.73
C SER A 27 -14.29 -1.96 -7.30
N HIS A 28 -13.79 -2.99 -6.60
CA HIS A 28 -13.71 -4.36 -7.12
C HIS A 28 -14.28 -5.42 -6.18
N SER A 29 -14.54 -5.10 -4.92
CA SER A 29 -14.94 -6.08 -3.91
C SER A 29 -15.80 -5.48 -2.82
N HIS A 30 -16.52 -6.35 -2.10
CA HIS A 30 -17.17 -6.02 -0.83
C HIS A 30 -16.37 -6.63 0.32
N ILE A 31 -16.19 -5.87 1.40
CA ILE A 31 -15.36 -6.23 2.55
C ILE A 31 -16.12 -5.97 3.84
N ASN A 32 -15.81 -6.75 4.89
CA ASN A 32 -16.45 -6.58 6.21
C ASN A 32 -15.68 -5.65 7.15
N TYR A 33 -14.52 -5.15 6.73
CA TYR A 33 -13.74 -4.18 7.49
C TYR A 33 -13.30 -3.02 6.62
N TYR A 34 -13.62 -1.80 7.00
CA TYR A 34 -12.90 -0.63 6.56
C TYR A 34 -11.64 -0.46 7.41
N ILE A 35 -10.50 -0.30 6.76
CA ILE A 35 -9.19 -0.12 7.40
C ILE A 35 -8.75 1.31 7.16
N ASP A 36 -8.73 2.11 8.24
CA ASP A 36 -8.32 3.52 8.17
C ASP A 36 -6.81 3.65 8.31
N VAL A 37 -6.14 3.86 7.19
CA VAL A 37 -4.69 4.10 7.10
C VAL A 37 -4.32 5.58 7.03
N THR A 38 -5.29 6.49 7.12
CA THR A 38 -5.13 7.94 6.93
C THR A 38 -4.03 8.52 7.83
N LEU A 39 -4.09 8.24 9.13
CA LEU A 39 -3.06 8.76 10.06
C LEU A 39 -1.68 8.13 9.79
N THR A 40 -1.62 6.89 9.32
CA THR A 40 -0.36 6.22 8.98
C THR A 40 0.28 6.85 7.77
N LYS A 41 -0.50 7.28 6.79
CA LYS A 41 0.00 7.96 5.59
C LYS A 41 0.42 9.41 5.86
N PHE A 42 -0.42 10.19 6.56
CA PHE A 42 -0.28 11.65 6.58
C PHE A 42 0.34 12.22 7.85
N ARG A 43 0.33 11.49 8.98
CA ARG A 43 0.96 11.95 10.21
C ARG A 43 2.43 11.52 10.27
N LEU A 44 3.36 12.47 10.21
CA LEU A 44 4.80 12.23 10.14
C LEU A 44 5.30 11.19 11.16
N SER A 45 4.87 11.24 12.43
CA SER A 45 5.29 10.27 13.44
C SER A 45 4.86 8.84 13.13
N LYS A 46 3.67 8.66 12.53
CA LYS A 46 3.13 7.36 12.13
C LYS A 46 3.78 6.87 10.83
N ALA A 47 3.96 7.76 9.85
CA ALA A 47 4.68 7.46 8.62
C ALA A 47 6.13 7.03 8.88
N ARG A 48 6.80 7.68 9.86
CA ARG A 48 8.15 7.27 10.31
C ARG A 48 8.15 5.86 10.91
N ALA A 49 7.18 5.53 11.77
CA ALA A 49 7.07 4.20 12.35
C ALA A 49 6.77 3.13 11.28
N ALA A 50 5.89 3.44 10.33
CA ALA A 50 5.58 2.57 9.19
C ALA A 50 6.80 2.33 8.31
N ALA A 51 7.53 3.39 7.95
CA ALA A 51 8.75 3.29 7.16
C ALA A 51 9.82 2.43 7.86
N ALA A 52 10.04 2.65 9.17
CA ALA A 52 11.01 1.88 9.95
C ALA A 52 10.66 0.38 9.99
N GLU A 53 9.39 0.02 9.98
CA GLU A 53 8.96 -1.38 9.93
C GLU A 53 9.17 -1.97 8.53
N LEU A 54 8.72 -1.27 7.48
CA LEU A 54 8.78 -1.76 6.09
C LEU A 54 10.21 -1.91 5.57
N VAL A 55 11.13 -1.01 5.93
CA VAL A 55 12.51 -1.09 5.42
C VAL A 55 13.28 -2.30 5.93
N ARG A 56 12.83 -2.97 6.98
CA ARG A 56 13.49 -4.18 7.52
C ARG A 56 13.63 -5.28 6.47
N GLU A 57 12.61 -5.44 5.63
CA GLU A 57 12.58 -6.48 4.59
C GLU A 57 13.57 -6.19 3.44
N TYR A 58 13.88 -4.93 3.18
CA TYR A 58 14.62 -4.51 1.99
C TYR A 58 16.06 -4.05 2.29
N LYS A 59 16.33 -3.59 3.52
CA LYS A 59 17.56 -2.90 3.87
C LYS A 59 18.83 -3.67 3.55
N SER A 60 18.84 -4.99 3.80
CA SER A 60 20.01 -5.86 3.63
C SER A 60 19.91 -6.84 2.46
N THR A 61 18.80 -6.83 1.73
CA THR A 61 18.48 -7.84 0.71
C THR A 61 18.25 -7.25 -0.67
N THR A 62 17.94 -5.96 -0.77
CA THR A 62 17.38 -5.38 -1.99
C THR A 62 18.02 -4.02 -2.30
N ILE A 63 18.52 -3.87 -3.53
CA ILE A 63 18.88 -2.55 -4.07
C ILE A 63 17.59 -1.83 -4.46
N VAL A 64 17.44 -0.59 -4.05
CA VAL A 64 16.27 0.25 -4.35
C VAL A 64 16.76 1.60 -4.87
N ASP A 65 16.50 1.88 -6.13
CA ASP A 65 16.81 3.17 -6.76
C ASP A 65 15.61 4.11 -6.71
N THR A 66 14.40 3.53 -6.74
CA THR A 66 13.15 4.30 -6.77
C THR A 66 12.08 3.63 -5.89
N ILE A 67 11.33 4.45 -5.16
CA ILE A 67 10.11 4.04 -4.46
C ILE A 67 8.93 4.64 -5.23
N LEU A 68 8.13 3.78 -5.85
CA LEU A 68 6.89 4.16 -6.52
C LEU A 68 5.76 4.19 -5.51
N CYS A 69 5.29 5.38 -5.16
CA CYS A 69 4.24 5.60 -4.18
C CYS A 69 2.86 5.60 -4.84
N LEU A 70 2.00 4.69 -4.40
CA LEU A 70 0.60 4.62 -4.76
C LEU A 70 -0.26 5.08 -3.58
N ASP A 71 -1.49 5.48 -3.86
CA ASP A 71 -2.53 5.71 -2.83
C ASP A 71 -2.20 6.80 -1.78
N GLY A 72 -1.36 7.76 -2.09
CA GLY A 72 -0.98 8.83 -1.16
C GLY A 72 0.01 8.35 -0.08
N THR A 73 0.97 7.48 -0.42
CA THR A 73 1.98 6.95 0.49
C THR A 73 3.32 7.70 0.47
N GLU A 74 3.38 8.87 -0.18
CA GLU A 74 4.62 9.62 -0.43
C GLU A 74 5.38 9.98 0.86
N VAL A 75 4.66 10.31 1.93
CA VAL A 75 5.29 10.62 3.22
C VAL A 75 5.98 9.40 3.80
N ILE A 76 5.40 8.20 3.64
CA ILE A 76 6.04 6.93 4.04
C ILE A 76 7.21 6.66 3.11
N GLY A 77 7.03 6.79 1.78
CA GLY A 77 8.08 6.58 0.78
C GLY A 77 9.31 7.44 1.03
N ALA A 78 9.12 8.75 1.30
CA ALA A 78 10.21 9.65 1.64
C ALA A 78 10.93 9.24 2.95
N ARG A 79 10.19 8.74 3.93
CA ARG A 79 10.80 8.21 5.17
C ARG A 79 11.52 6.88 4.93
N MET A 80 10.99 5.99 4.08
CA MET A 80 11.67 4.74 3.69
C MET A 80 12.98 5.05 2.95
N ALA A 81 12.98 5.96 1.98
CA ALA A 81 14.18 6.40 1.27
C ALA A 81 15.24 6.92 2.26
N SER A 82 14.83 7.76 3.21
CA SER A 82 15.70 8.28 4.27
C SER A 82 16.27 7.16 5.18
N GLU A 83 15.51 6.12 5.50
CA GLU A 83 15.98 5.01 6.33
C GLU A 83 16.88 4.05 5.53
N LEU A 84 16.55 3.78 4.26
CA LEU A 84 17.35 2.92 3.38
C LEU A 84 18.72 3.52 3.04
N THR A 85 18.84 4.85 2.97
CA THR A 85 20.11 5.52 2.63
C THR A 85 21.02 5.79 3.82
N LYS A 86 20.60 5.47 5.05
CA LYS A 86 21.45 5.63 6.24
C LYS A 86 22.69 4.74 6.17
N ALA A 87 23.81 5.26 6.66
CA ALA A 87 25.02 4.50 6.83
C ALA A 87 24.80 3.22 7.68
N GLY A 88 25.42 2.13 7.30
CA GLY A 88 25.34 0.87 8.03
C GLY A 88 25.93 -0.30 7.24
N TYR A 89 26.66 -1.19 7.91
CA TYR A 89 27.38 -2.32 7.29
C TYR A 89 26.47 -3.28 6.51
N THR A 90 25.23 -3.45 6.94
CA THR A 90 24.27 -4.37 6.29
C THR A 90 23.31 -3.66 5.35
N ASN A 91 23.46 -2.34 5.16
CA ASN A 91 22.56 -1.58 4.32
C ASN A 91 23.07 -1.49 2.89
N MET A 92 22.44 -2.23 1.97
CA MET A 92 22.82 -2.25 0.54
C MET A 92 22.67 -0.90 -0.15
N ASN A 93 21.82 -0.02 0.38
CA ASN A 93 21.48 1.29 -0.20
C ASN A 93 22.19 2.44 0.54
N ALA A 94 23.17 2.14 1.41
CA ALA A 94 23.89 3.19 2.15
C ALA A 94 24.55 4.18 1.21
N HIS A 95 24.34 5.47 1.48
CA HIS A 95 24.88 6.59 0.69
C HIS A 95 24.36 6.71 -0.77
N GLN A 96 23.33 5.94 -1.13
CA GLN A 96 22.66 6.06 -2.42
C GLN A 96 21.63 7.19 -2.41
N THR A 97 21.21 7.62 -3.60
CA THR A 97 20.07 8.53 -3.77
C THR A 97 18.88 7.72 -4.27
N ILE A 98 17.76 7.78 -3.55
CA ILE A 98 16.54 7.07 -3.88
C ILE A 98 15.49 8.10 -4.34
N TYR A 99 14.92 7.90 -5.53
CA TYR A 99 13.78 8.68 -6.00
C TYR A 99 12.49 8.23 -5.31
N VAL A 100 11.62 9.20 -5.03
CA VAL A 100 10.26 8.94 -4.53
C VAL A 100 9.30 9.52 -5.56
N VAL A 101 8.58 8.65 -6.25
CA VAL A 101 7.81 9.01 -7.45
C VAL A 101 6.36 8.56 -7.28
N THR A 102 5.43 9.37 -7.75
CA THR A 102 4.00 9.06 -7.85
C THR A 102 3.60 9.07 -9.32
N PRO A 103 2.91 8.04 -9.81
CA PRO A 103 2.44 8.01 -11.19
C PRO A 103 1.20 8.90 -11.36
N GLU A 104 0.95 9.36 -12.57
CA GLU A 104 -0.34 9.88 -12.95
C GLU A 104 -1.28 8.73 -13.35
N HIS A 105 -2.58 8.89 -13.08
CA HIS A 105 -3.61 7.97 -13.55
C HIS A 105 -4.31 8.56 -14.77
N THR A 106 -4.35 7.81 -15.85
CA THR A 106 -5.18 8.16 -17.02
C THR A 106 -6.67 7.90 -16.72
N THR A 107 -7.56 8.36 -17.58
CA THR A 107 -9.00 8.08 -17.48
C THR A 107 -9.33 6.58 -17.54
N GLY A 108 -8.44 5.75 -18.12
CA GLY A 108 -8.53 4.28 -18.14
C GLY A 108 -7.83 3.58 -16.96
N SER A 109 -7.49 4.30 -15.89
CA SER A 109 -6.76 3.77 -14.72
C SER A 109 -5.37 3.23 -15.02
N GLN A 110 -4.82 3.50 -16.20
CA GLN A 110 -3.43 3.18 -16.52
C GLN A 110 -2.49 4.16 -15.82
N LEU A 111 -1.31 3.67 -15.42
CA LEU A 111 -0.28 4.49 -14.81
C LEU A 111 0.62 5.09 -15.89
N LEU A 112 0.87 6.39 -15.77
CA LEU A 112 1.65 7.16 -16.72
C LEU A 112 2.81 7.86 -15.99
N PHE A 113 3.99 7.80 -16.59
CA PHE A 113 5.15 8.62 -16.21
C PHE A 113 5.46 9.59 -17.36
N ARG A 114 5.50 10.89 -17.04
CA ARG A 114 5.87 11.92 -18.00
C ARG A 114 7.36 11.85 -18.34
N GLU A 115 7.79 12.48 -19.44
CA GLU A 115 9.17 12.46 -19.92
C GLU A 115 10.20 12.89 -18.86
N ASN A 116 9.83 13.80 -17.96
CA ASN A 116 10.68 14.26 -16.86
C ASN A 116 10.75 13.30 -15.69
N THR A 117 9.81 12.37 -15.54
CA THR A 117 9.76 11.36 -14.46
C THR A 117 10.10 9.95 -14.95
N ALA A 118 9.90 9.64 -16.22
CA ALA A 118 10.25 8.35 -16.81
C ALA A 118 11.72 7.93 -16.56
N PRO A 119 12.74 8.82 -16.59
CA PRO A 119 14.13 8.48 -16.25
C PRO A 119 14.33 8.02 -14.80
N MET A 120 13.39 8.33 -13.90
CA MET A 120 13.41 7.86 -12.51
C MET A 120 12.91 6.41 -12.38
N ILE A 121 12.40 5.83 -13.48
CA ILE A 121 11.92 4.45 -13.58
C ILE A 121 12.82 3.63 -14.51
N ALA A 122 13.17 4.19 -15.68
CA ALA A 122 13.94 3.49 -16.69
C ALA A 122 15.33 3.04 -16.17
N GLY A 123 15.63 1.74 -16.23
CA GLY A 123 16.86 1.13 -15.73
C GLY A 123 17.04 1.20 -14.22
N LYS A 124 15.94 1.36 -13.44
CA LYS A 124 15.96 1.48 -11.98
C LYS A 124 15.35 0.26 -11.31
N HIS A 125 15.87 -0.10 -10.14
CA HIS A 125 15.25 -1.05 -9.23
C HIS A 125 14.14 -0.35 -8.45
N VAL A 126 12.89 -0.69 -8.77
CA VAL A 126 11.70 0.04 -8.31
C VAL A 126 10.94 -0.76 -7.26
N LEU A 127 10.88 -0.23 -6.04
CA LEU A 127 10.04 -0.76 -4.95
C LEU A 127 8.66 -0.11 -5.02
N VAL A 128 7.60 -0.91 -5.16
CA VAL A 128 6.21 -0.44 -5.12
C VAL A 128 5.77 -0.28 -3.67
N LEU A 129 5.23 0.89 -3.32
CA LEU A 129 4.65 1.17 -2.01
C LEU A 129 3.17 1.54 -2.16
N ALA A 130 2.29 0.70 -1.62
CA ALA A 130 0.84 0.89 -1.65
C ALA A 130 0.24 1.07 -0.24
N ALA A 131 -0.90 1.72 -0.12
CA ALA A 131 -1.62 1.80 1.15
C ALA A 131 -2.19 0.43 1.55
N SER A 132 -2.77 -0.28 0.59
CA SER A 132 -3.28 -1.63 0.80
C SER A 132 -3.16 -2.49 -0.45
N VAL A 133 -2.93 -3.79 -0.26
CA VAL A 133 -2.91 -4.80 -1.33
C VAL A 133 -3.98 -5.84 -1.01
N THR A 134 -5.17 -5.68 -1.59
CA THR A 134 -6.30 -6.61 -1.41
C THR A 134 -6.43 -7.56 -2.59
N THR A 135 -6.99 -7.12 -3.71
CA THR A 135 -7.08 -7.91 -4.95
C THR A 135 -5.80 -7.83 -5.79
N GLY A 136 -4.92 -6.87 -5.52
CA GLY A 136 -3.67 -6.68 -6.24
C GLY A 136 -3.77 -5.93 -7.58
N PHE A 137 -4.97 -5.58 -8.06
CA PHE A 137 -5.13 -4.94 -9.39
C PHE A 137 -4.27 -3.68 -9.58
N THR A 138 -4.30 -2.76 -8.63
CA THR A 138 -3.52 -1.52 -8.70
C THR A 138 -2.02 -1.80 -8.72
N VAL A 139 -1.57 -2.75 -7.90
CA VAL A 139 -0.16 -3.14 -7.81
C VAL A 139 0.28 -3.89 -9.06
N GLN A 140 -0.55 -4.75 -9.62
CA GLN A 140 -0.27 -5.42 -10.89
C GLN A 140 -0.09 -4.39 -12.02
N GLY A 141 -0.99 -3.42 -12.13
CA GLY A 141 -0.86 -2.31 -13.09
C GLY A 141 0.42 -1.50 -12.87
N ALA A 142 0.84 -1.30 -11.62
CA ALA A 142 2.09 -0.62 -11.31
C ALA A 142 3.32 -1.43 -11.75
N VAL A 143 3.35 -2.74 -11.50
CA VAL A 143 4.42 -3.64 -11.96
C VAL A 143 4.51 -3.67 -13.49
N GLU A 144 3.37 -3.73 -14.17
CA GLU A 144 3.30 -3.67 -15.64
C GLU A 144 3.82 -2.32 -16.18
N ALA A 145 3.40 -1.22 -15.57
CA ALA A 145 3.87 0.12 -15.93
C ALA A 145 5.39 0.28 -15.73
N ILE A 146 5.94 -0.17 -14.59
CA ILE A 146 7.39 -0.15 -14.34
C ILE A 146 8.14 -0.87 -15.46
N ARG A 147 7.69 -2.07 -15.82
CA ARG A 147 8.31 -2.86 -16.90
C ARG A 147 8.19 -2.19 -18.26
N TYR A 148 7.02 -1.60 -18.56
CA TYR A 148 6.77 -0.86 -19.80
C TYR A 148 7.74 0.33 -19.95
N TYR A 149 8.06 1.04 -18.86
CA TYR A 149 9.02 2.14 -18.86
C TYR A 149 10.48 1.68 -18.68
N GLY A 150 10.74 0.36 -18.72
CA GLY A 150 12.09 -0.21 -18.67
C GLY A 150 12.71 -0.27 -17.28
N GLY A 151 11.91 -0.18 -16.23
CA GLY A 151 12.36 -0.40 -14.84
C GLY A 151 12.27 -1.87 -14.43
N ASP A 152 12.93 -2.20 -13.33
CA ASP A 152 12.93 -3.53 -12.71
C ASP A 152 12.18 -3.48 -11.36
N PRO A 153 10.97 -4.08 -11.25
CA PRO A 153 10.27 -4.17 -9.97
C PRO A 153 11.02 -5.12 -9.02
N VAL A 154 11.36 -4.66 -7.81
CA VAL A 154 12.15 -5.44 -6.85
C VAL A 154 11.39 -5.88 -5.61
N GLY A 155 10.15 -5.46 -5.45
CA GLY A 155 9.28 -5.86 -4.33
C GLY A 155 8.06 -4.96 -4.18
N ILE A 156 7.19 -5.37 -3.26
CA ILE A 156 5.94 -4.67 -2.94
C ILE A 156 5.86 -4.47 -1.43
N ALA A 157 5.76 -3.22 -1.01
CA ALA A 157 5.55 -2.83 0.38
C ALA A 157 4.14 -2.26 0.57
N SER A 158 3.48 -2.53 1.71
CA SER A 158 2.16 -1.99 2.00
C SER A 158 1.90 -1.79 3.49
N ILE A 159 0.87 -0.99 3.82
CA ILE A 159 0.43 -0.86 5.21
C ILE A 159 -0.43 -2.06 5.59
N PHE A 160 -1.31 -2.50 4.69
CA PHE A 160 -2.16 -3.68 4.88
C PHE A 160 -2.14 -4.57 3.63
N ALA A 161 -2.13 -5.89 3.82
CA ALA A 161 -2.28 -6.84 2.72
C ALA A 161 -3.20 -8.01 3.10
N SER A 162 -4.06 -8.41 2.15
CA SER A 162 -4.81 -9.66 2.24
C SER A 162 -4.16 -10.82 1.50
N VAL A 163 -3.11 -10.52 0.72
CA VAL A 163 -2.33 -11.49 -0.06
C VAL A 163 -0.86 -11.42 0.34
N LYS A 164 -0.15 -12.53 0.21
CA LYS A 164 1.30 -12.62 0.49
C LYS A 164 2.17 -12.43 -0.73
N GLU A 165 1.56 -12.53 -1.91
CA GLU A 165 2.24 -12.38 -3.21
C GLU A 165 1.31 -11.65 -4.18
N CYS A 166 1.88 -10.81 -5.04
CA CYS A 166 1.16 -10.10 -6.09
C CYS A 166 2.11 -9.88 -7.28
N ALA A 167 1.61 -10.11 -8.49
CA ALA A 167 2.37 -9.93 -9.75
C ALA A 167 3.72 -10.66 -9.80
N GLY A 168 3.86 -11.78 -9.07
CA GLY A 168 5.10 -12.57 -8.96
C GLY A 168 6.11 -12.04 -7.94
N TYR A 169 5.72 -11.10 -7.07
CA TYR A 169 6.56 -10.54 -6.03
C TYR A 169 5.96 -10.78 -4.64
N PRO A 170 6.78 -11.06 -3.61
CA PRO A 170 6.31 -11.11 -2.24
C PRO A 170 5.82 -9.72 -1.81
N VAL A 171 4.74 -9.70 -1.02
CA VAL A 171 4.18 -8.48 -0.45
C VAL A 171 4.61 -8.38 1.00
N ALA A 172 5.51 -7.44 1.29
CA ALA A 172 5.88 -7.08 2.66
C ALA A 172 4.87 -6.06 3.21
N SER A 173 4.13 -6.43 4.25
CA SER A 173 3.10 -5.56 4.82
C SER A 173 3.26 -5.39 6.33
N ILE A 174 2.83 -4.22 6.83
CA ILE A 174 2.81 -3.98 8.28
C ILE A 174 1.74 -4.82 8.94
N PHE A 175 0.56 -4.91 8.32
CA PHE A 175 -0.59 -5.67 8.80
C PHE A 175 -1.11 -6.59 7.72
N TYR A 176 -1.65 -7.73 8.18
CA TYR A 176 -2.26 -8.74 7.31
C TYR A 176 -3.66 -9.11 7.82
N THR A 177 -4.34 -9.97 7.08
CA THR A 177 -5.69 -10.46 7.44
C THR A 177 -5.73 -11.17 8.79
N HIS A 178 -4.62 -11.80 9.23
CA HIS A 178 -4.55 -12.45 10.54
C HIS A 178 -4.56 -11.46 11.73
N ASP A 179 -4.31 -10.16 11.48
CA ASP A 179 -4.47 -9.10 12.48
C ASP A 179 -5.94 -8.65 12.62
N LEU A 180 -6.84 -9.16 11.76
CA LEU A 180 -8.26 -8.85 11.74
C LEU A 180 -9.08 -10.11 12.02
N PRO A 181 -9.85 -10.17 13.11
CA PRO A 181 -10.75 -11.29 13.36
C PRO A 181 -11.82 -11.35 12.27
N ASP A 182 -12.01 -12.55 11.70
CA ASP A 182 -13.06 -12.83 10.71
C ASP A 182 -13.06 -11.89 9.49
N TYR A 183 -11.87 -11.55 8.96
CA TYR A 183 -11.80 -10.74 7.75
C TYR A 183 -12.34 -11.51 6.55
N GLU A 184 -13.29 -10.88 5.86
CA GLU A 184 -13.92 -11.44 4.67
C GLU A 184 -13.91 -10.42 3.53
N THR A 185 -13.67 -10.92 2.33
CA THR A 185 -13.78 -10.16 1.08
C THR A 185 -14.48 -11.00 0.04
N TYR A 186 -15.36 -10.38 -0.74
CA TYR A 186 -16.15 -11.02 -1.78
C TYR A 186 -16.14 -10.17 -3.05
N ASP A 187 -16.22 -10.83 -4.18
CA ASP A 187 -16.55 -10.15 -5.43
C ASP A 187 -17.90 -9.41 -5.30
N SER A 188 -17.97 -8.20 -5.89
CA SER A 188 -19.17 -7.35 -5.77
C SER A 188 -20.44 -8.02 -6.32
N HIS A 189 -20.31 -8.82 -7.37
CA HIS A 189 -21.44 -9.52 -8.01
C HIS A 189 -21.89 -10.77 -7.25
N SER A 190 -21.01 -11.35 -6.42
CA SER A 190 -21.28 -12.60 -5.69
C SER A 190 -21.36 -12.43 -4.17
N CYS A 191 -21.37 -11.20 -3.67
CA CYS A 191 -21.40 -10.89 -2.24
C CYS A 191 -22.61 -11.52 -1.53
N PRO A 192 -22.39 -12.39 -0.52
CA PRO A 192 -23.48 -13.05 0.19
C PRO A 192 -24.31 -12.08 1.05
N TRP A 193 -23.72 -10.99 1.53
CA TRP A 193 -24.44 -9.96 2.29
C TRP A 193 -25.41 -9.17 1.42
N CYS A 194 -25.04 -8.87 0.17
CA CYS A 194 -25.95 -8.26 -0.79
C CYS A 194 -27.13 -9.18 -1.11
N ARG A 195 -26.88 -10.50 -1.27
CA ARG A 195 -27.95 -11.51 -1.48
C ARG A 195 -28.90 -11.62 -0.30
N GLN A 196 -28.44 -11.34 0.90
CA GLN A 196 -29.23 -11.30 2.12
C GLN A 196 -29.94 -9.95 2.34
N GLY A 197 -29.81 -8.99 1.42
CA GLY A 197 -30.39 -7.66 1.53
C GLY A 197 -29.68 -6.73 2.52
N LYS A 198 -28.47 -7.09 3.01
CA LYS A 198 -27.69 -6.22 3.89
C LYS A 198 -27.19 -5.00 3.11
N ARG A 199 -27.58 -3.80 3.52
CA ARG A 199 -27.15 -2.55 2.89
C ARG A 199 -25.66 -2.34 3.01
N ILE A 200 -25.08 -1.64 2.02
CA ILE A 200 -23.71 -1.15 2.05
C ILE A 200 -23.69 0.07 2.98
N ASP A 201 -22.76 0.09 3.94
CA ASP A 201 -22.62 1.17 4.92
C ASP A 201 -21.86 2.38 4.34
N ALA A 202 -20.84 2.10 3.52
CA ALA A 202 -20.05 3.14 2.86
C ALA A 202 -19.33 2.62 1.61
N LEU A 203 -19.02 3.54 0.70
CA LEU A 203 -18.01 3.34 -0.34
C LEU A 203 -16.64 3.65 0.25
N VAL A 204 -15.68 2.76 0.03
CA VAL A 204 -14.34 2.89 0.63
C VAL A 204 -13.24 2.69 -0.42
N ASN A 205 -12.15 3.42 -0.24
CA ASN A 205 -10.94 3.28 -1.03
C ASN A 205 -9.71 3.65 -0.19
N SER A 206 -8.53 3.71 -0.82
CA SER A 206 -7.28 4.09 -0.18
C SER A 206 -7.23 5.53 0.35
N PHE A 207 -8.14 6.41 -0.11
CA PHE A 207 -8.23 7.81 0.34
C PHE A 207 -9.21 8.01 1.49
N GLY A 208 -10.10 7.05 1.74
CA GLY A 208 -11.05 7.16 2.83
C GLY A 208 -12.39 6.47 2.55
N TYR A 209 -13.46 7.02 3.11
CA TYR A 209 -14.80 6.49 2.97
C TYR A 209 -15.84 7.59 2.70
N SER A 210 -16.92 7.20 2.04
CA SER A 210 -18.13 8.00 1.86
C SER A 210 -19.33 7.20 2.33
N SER A 211 -20.00 7.64 3.41
CA SER A 211 -21.20 6.99 3.92
C SER A 211 -22.35 7.09 2.89
N LEU A 212 -23.16 6.03 2.82
CA LEU A 212 -24.36 5.96 1.97
C LEU A 212 -25.62 6.21 2.78
#